data_565118a6e69220d110d64352ac34e093
#
_entry.id   565118a6e69220d110d64352ac34e093
#
_cell.length_a   1.000
_cell.length_b   1.000
_cell.length_c   1.000
_cell.angle_alpha   90.00
_cell.angle_beta   90.00
_cell.angle_gamma   90.00
#
_symmetry.space_group_name_H-M   'P 1'
#
loop_
_entity.id
_entity.type
_entity.pdbx_description
1 polymer ?
#
loop_
_entity_poly.entity_id
_entity_poly.type
_entity_poly.pdbx_seq_one_letter_code
_entity_poly.pdbx_strand_id
1 'polypeptide(L)'
;IQGLSADMIKKSISIGASGTASASNQELYHFFVMRKYINQILAAFLDLKEKPNYKIEKIYQREPMHRISKMDGITFRDYLKKGEGKQSYLVPKRSCNYDLSENRWLKKIITFYENELHTFETSTKRYIELLRIELKELVEFRDKNQISIELKKKTLSELEKYLESAKTISNLSRMIKEEEWYSQIKEDAPAFIPHVLIYDVRYNVFYKIYQELRQESVKIQWSEGYAYSQKRSETLYEIWCFVKVCRFLISEEIGFEPQGWIFDE
;
A
#
# COMPACT_ATOMS: atom_id res chain seq x y z
N ILE A 1 12.41 5.46 10.34
CA ILE A 1 11.48 6.58 10.65
C ILE A 1 12.07 7.96 10.34
N GLN A 2 13.36 8.07 10.02
CA GLN A 2 14.05 9.36 9.78
C GLN A 2 13.80 10.01 8.41
N GLY A 3 12.78 9.66 7.66
CA GLY A 3 12.60 10.17 6.30
C GLY A 3 11.22 10.74 5.92
N LEU A 4 10.23 10.62 6.77
CA LEU A 4 8.97 11.34 6.57
C LEU A 4 9.12 12.68 7.30
N SER A 5 9.20 13.78 6.53
CA SER A 5 9.30 15.10 7.16
C SER A 5 8.07 15.32 8.05
N ALA A 6 8.27 15.94 9.21
CA ALA A 6 7.18 16.32 10.11
C ALA A 6 6.07 17.09 9.39
N ASP A 7 6.40 17.77 8.28
CA ASP A 7 5.43 18.47 7.43
C ASP A 7 4.53 17.54 6.61
N MET A 8 5.00 16.36 6.19
CA MET A 8 4.14 15.37 5.52
C MET A 8 3.15 14.75 6.50
N ILE A 9 3.60 14.48 7.73
CA ILE A 9 2.73 13.99 8.81
C ILE A 9 1.73 15.07 9.21
N LYS A 10 2.15 16.33 9.35
CA LYS A 10 1.24 17.46 9.63
C LYS A 10 0.22 17.67 8.50
N LYS A 11 0.60 17.52 7.23
CA LYS A 11 -0.33 17.61 6.10
C LYS A 11 -1.33 16.48 6.09
N SER A 12 -0.93 15.23 6.38
CA SER A 12 -1.85 14.10 6.46
C SER A 12 -2.86 14.25 7.61
N ILE A 13 -2.43 14.84 8.73
CA ILE A 13 -3.28 15.12 9.88
C ILE A 13 -4.28 16.24 9.59
N SER A 14 -3.88 17.29 8.86
CA SER A 14 -4.80 18.37 8.48
C SER A 14 -5.92 17.90 7.53
N ILE A 15 -5.67 16.86 6.75
CA ILE A 15 -6.70 16.22 5.90
C ILE A 15 -7.69 15.42 6.74
N GLY A 16 -7.27 14.83 7.86
CA GLY A 16 -8.12 14.04 8.77
C GLY A 16 -8.91 14.87 9.80
N ALA A 17 -8.60 16.15 9.97
CA ALA A 17 -9.16 16.98 11.04
C ALA A 17 -10.61 17.47 10.80
N SER A 18 -11.13 17.33 9.58
CA SER A 18 -12.52 17.72 9.27
C SER A 18 -13.47 16.51 9.26
N GLY A 19 -13.65 15.90 10.40
CA GLY A 19 -14.76 15.03 10.83
C GLY A 19 -15.43 14.05 9.84
N THR A 20 -15.48 12.78 10.19
CA THR A 20 -16.43 11.70 9.82
C THR A 20 -16.21 10.89 8.54
N ALA A 21 -15.36 11.26 7.59
CA ALA A 21 -15.13 10.47 6.36
C ALA A 21 -13.69 10.51 5.85
N SER A 22 -12.72 10.63 6.73
CA SER A 22 -11.30 10.56 6.35
C SER A 22 -10.86 9.12 6.12
N ALA A 23 -9.96 8.90 5.15
CA ALA A 23 -9.16 7.69 5.10
C ALA A 23 -8.53 7.45 6.48
N SER A 24 -8.49 6.20 6.94
CA SER A 24 -7.87 5.92 8.22
C SER A 24 -6.40 6.37 8.20
N ASN A 25 -5.87 6.76 9.34
CA ASN A 25 -4.46 7.18 9.43
C ASN A 25 -3.51 6.12 8.86
N GLN A 26 -3.88 4.86 8.95
CA GLN A 26 -3.14 3.73 8.42
C GLN A 26 -3.15 3.70 6.89
N GLU A 27 -4.30 3.90 6.25
CA GLU A 27 -4.44 3.94 4.78
C GLU A 27 -3.60 5.06 4.16
N LEU A 28 -3.66 6.26 4.78
CA LEU A 28 -2.83 7.40 4.37
C LEU A 28 -1.34 7.09 4.52
N TYR A 29 -0.95 6.49 5.63
CA TYR A 29 0.43 6.10 5.87
C TYR A 29 0.92 5.10 4.82
N HIS A 30 0.16 4.02 4.57
CA HIS A 30 0.49 3.01 3.57
C HIS A 30 0.65 3.63 2.17
N PHE A 31 -0.26 4.52 1.79
CA PHE A 31 -0.16 5.24 0.53
C PHE A 31 1.11 6.11 0.44
N PHE A 32 1.44 6.88 1.51
CA PHE A 32 2.63 7.74 1.51
C PHE A 32 3.92 6.94 1.47
N VAL A 33 3.99 5.78 2.12
CA VAL A 33 5.14 4.87 2.01
C VAL A 33 5.29 4.39 0.58
N MET A 34 4.24 3.87 -0.05
CA MET A 34 4.30 3.44 -1.45
C MET A 34 4.67 4.57 -2.40
N ARG A 35 4.11 5.77 -2.21
CA ARG A 35 4.42 6.96 -3.00
C ARG A 35 5.88 7.39 -2.87
N LYS A 36 6.47 7.30 -1.68
CA LYS A 36 7.89 7.61 -1.43
C LYS A 36 8.80 6.75 -2.31
N TYR A 37 8.43 5.50 -2.52
CA TYR A 37 9.22 4.54 -3.29
C TYR A 37 8.75 4.38 -4.75
N ILE A 38 7.85 5.24 -5.26
CA ILE A 38 7.20 5.07 -6.57
C ILE A 38 8.19 4.88 -7.72
N ASN A 39 9.29 5.64 -7.75
CA ASN A 39 10.29 5.53 -8.81
C ASN A 39 11.06 4.19 -8.73
N GLN A 40 11.33 3.69 -7.53
CA GLN A 40 11.98 2.40 -7.33
C GLN A 40 11.05 1.25 -7.69
N ILE A 41 9.77 1.37 -7.32
CA ILE A 41 8.71 0.43 -7.69
C ILE A 41 8.58 0.38 -9.22
N LEU A 42 8.53 1.53 -9.90
CA LEU A 42 8.44 1.62 -11.35
C LEU A 42 9.62 0.93 -12.04
N ALA A 43 10.84 1.25 -11.62
CA ALA A 43 12.04 0.64 -12.19
C ALA A 43 12.04 -0.89 -11.98
N ALA A 44 11.74 -1.35 -10.76
CA ALA A 44 11.69 -2.76 -10.45
C ALA A 44 10.57 -3.51 -11.21
N PHE A 45 9.42 -2.87 -11.41
CA PHE A 45 8.34 -3.42 -12.24
C PHE A 45 8.76 -3.58 -13.70
N LEU A 46 9.40 -2.59 -14.28
CA LEU A 46 9.86 -2.64 -15.68
C LEU A 46 10.93 -3.74 -15.87
N ASP A 47 11.88 -3.84 -14.95
CA ASP A 47 12.90 -4.88 -14.98
C ASP A 47 12.32 -6.29 -14.85
N LEU A 48 11.36 -6.47 -13.94
CA LEU A 48 10.70 -7.76 -13.72
C LEU A 48 9.78 -8.16 -14.88
N LYS A 49 9.15 -7.18 -15.53
CA LYS A 49 8.36 -7.42 -16.73
C LYS A 49 9.21 -8.03 -17.83
N GLU A 50 10.40 -7.48 -18.08
CA GLU A 50 11.28 -7.94 -19.14
C GLU A 50 12.06 -9.21 -18.77
N LYS A 51 12.49 -9.32 -17.51
CA LYS A 51 13.39 -10.38 -17.05
C LYS A 51 12.96 -10.98 -15.71
N PRO A 52 11.82 -11.66 -15.65
CA PRO A 52 11.43 -12.37 -14.45
C PRO A 52 12.39 -13.53 -14.16
N ASN A 53 12.54 -13.90 -12.91
CA ASN A 53 13.32 -15.09 -12.56
C ASN A 53 12.59 -16.35 -13.02
N TYR A 54 13.33 -17.28 -13.61
CA TYR A 54 12.81 -18.56 -14.05
C TYR A 54 13.85 -19.66 -13.87
N LYS A 55 13.38 -20.89 -13.82
CA LYS A 55 14.22 -22.10 -13.84
C LYS A 55 13.95 -22.89 -15.09
N ILE A 56 15.00 -23.34 -15.75
CA ILE A 56 14.82 -24.23 -16.90
C ILE A 56 14.57 -25.64 -16.36
N GLU A 57 13.42 -26.17 -16.70
CA GLU A 57 13.02 -27.53 -16.36
C GLU A 57 12.89 -28.40 -17.60
N LYS A 58 13.11 -29.69 -17.40
CA LYS A 58 12.95 -30.71 -18.43
C LYS A 58 11.54 -31.28 -18.34
N ILE A 59 10.71 -30.96 -19.32
CA ILE A 59 9.33 -31.49 -19.42
C ILE A 59 9.31 -32.55 -20.51
N TYR A 60 8.66 -33.68 -20.28
CA TYR A 60 8.49 -34.71 -21.28
C TYR A 60 7.16 -34.53 -22.00
N GLN A 61 7.24 -34.26 -23.31
CA GLN A 61 6.08 -34.16 -24.19
C GLN A 61 6.08 -35.26 -25.20
N ARG A 62 4.92 -35.68 -25.69
CA ARG A 62 4.79 -36.68 -26.74
C ARG A 62 5.00 -36.03 -28.08
N GLU A 63 6.03 -36.50 -28.81
CA GLU A 63 6.35 -36.05 -30.16
C GLU A 63 6.43 -37.23 -31.10
N PRO A 64 6.02 -37.05 -32.37
CA PRO A 64 6.18 -38.08 -33.39
C PRO A 64 7.66 -38.33 -33.72
N MET A 65 8.00 -39.55 -34.11
CA MET A 65 9.38 -40.00 -34.31
C MET A 65 10.19 -39.09 -35.25
N HIS A 66 9.60 -38.55 -36.28
CA HIS A 66 10.29 -37.66 -37.24
C HIS A 66 10.70 -36.31 -36.67
N ARG A 67 10.19 -35.92 -35.50
CA ARG A 67 10.56 -34.67 -34.80
C ARG A 67 11.56 -34.87 -33.67
N ILE A 68 11.96 -36.09 -33.42
CA ILE A 68 12.87 -36.41 -32.34
C ILE A 68 14.31 -36.19 -32.82
N SER A 69 14.97 -35.14 -32.37
CA SER A 69 16.37 -34.85 -32.69
C SER A 69 17.36 -35.51 -31.73
N LYS A 70 16.97 -35.74 -30.48
CA LYS A 70 17.83 -36.38 -29.46
C LYS A 70 16.97 -37.27 -28.56
N MET A 71 17.46 -38.50 -28.33
CA MET A 71 16.86 -39.43 -27.38
C MET A 71 17.67 -39.43 -26.08
N ASP A 72 16.97 -39.26 -24.97
CA ASP A 72 17.54 -39.54 -23.64
C ASP A 72 17.10 -40.92 -23.12
N GLY A 73 17.60 -41.33 -21.95
CA GLY A 73 17.29 -42.63 -21.39
C GLY A 73 15.80 -42.90 -21.13
N ILE A 74 14.98 -41.86 -20.93
CA ILE A 74 13.54 -41.99 -20.73
C ILE A 74 12.82 -42.15 -22.09
N THR A 75 13.22 -41.35 -23.08
CA THR A 75 12.75 -41.48 -24.46
C THR A 75 13.02 -42.85 -25.00
N PHE A 76 14.25 -43.35 -24.81
CA PHE A 76 14.66 -44.67 -25.25
C PHE A 76 13.89 -45.80 -24.56
N ARG A 77 13.64 -45.69 -23.27
CA ARG A 77 12.79 -46.64 -22.54
C ARG A 77 11.35 -46.64 -23.02
N ASP A 78 10.76 -45.45 -23.30
CA ASP A 78 9.41 -45.37 -23.86
C ASP A 78 9.33 -45.94 -25.26
N TYR A 79 10.37 -45.74 -26.07
CA TYR A 79 10.53 -46.38 -27.39
C TYR A 79 10.56 -47.92 -27.30
N LEU A 80 11.39 -48.46 -26.43
CA LEU A 80 11.50 -49.92 -26.24
C LEU A 80 10.20 -50.54 -25.71
N LYS A 81 9.48 -49.84 -24.84
CA LYS A 81 8.20 -50.34 -24.31
C LYS A 81 7.09 -50.36 -25.35
N LYS A 82 7.08 -49.41 -26.26
CA LYS A 82 5.99 -49.24 -27.23
C LYS A 82 6.23 -49.93 -28.55
N GLY A 83 7.49 -50.26 -28.88
CA GLY A 83 7.89 -50.85 -30.16
C GLY A 83 7.84 -49.87 -31.35
N GLU A 84 8.37 -50.31 -32.47
CA GLU A 84 8.31 -49.54 -33.70
C GLU A 84 6.87 -49.39 -34.20
N GLY A 85 6.56 -48.18 -34.70
CA GLY A 85 5.29 -47.93 -35.36
C GLY A 85 4.26 -47.17 -34.49
N LYS A 86 4.50 -46.84 -33.23
CA LYS A 86 3.61 -45.94 -32.48
C LYS A 86 3.79 -44.47 -32.87
N GLN A 87 2.69 -43.75 -32.93
CA GLN A 87 2.66 -42.38 -33.45
C GLN A 87 3.43 -41.33 -32.65
N SER A 88 3.76 -41.60 -31.35
CA SER A 88 4.45 -40.60 -30.52
C SER A 88 5.19 -41.20 -29.33
N TYR A 89 6.32 -40.58 -29.01
CA TYR A 89 7.23 -40.97 -27.89
C TYR A 89 7.45 -39.80 -26.96
N LEU A 90 7.82 -40.06 -25.70
CA LEU A 90 8.14 -39.04 -24.71
C LEU A 90 9.53 -38.43 -25.04
N VAL A 91 9.55 -37.14 -25.32
CA VAL A 91 10.77 -36.40 -25.68
C VAL A 91 10.99 -35.26 -24.66
N PRO A 92 12.23 -35.08 -24.19
CA PRO A 92 12.54 -33.99 -23.29
C PRO A 92 12.47 -32.65 -24.03
N LYS A 93 11.66 -31.73 -23.54
CA LYS A 93 11.69 -30.33 -23.93
C LYS A 93 12.17 -29.48 -22.77
N ARG A 94 12.92 -28.44 -23.06
CA ARG A 94 13.25 -27.40 -22.09
C ARG A 94 12.10 -26.42 -21.99
N SER A 95 11.60 -26.18 -20.79
CA SER A 95 10.56 -25.21 -20.51
C SER A 95 11.02 -24.28 -19.41
N CYS A 96 10.67 -23.02 -19.51
CA CYS A 96 10.86 -22.06 -18.42
C CYS A 96 9.77 -22.29 -17.39
N ASN A 97 10.15 -22.53 -16.15
CA ASN A 97 9.24 -22.60 -15.02
C ASN A 97 9.37 -21.29 -14.23
N TYR A 98 8.30 -20.53 -14.19
CA TYR A 98 8.20 -19.26 -13.44
C TYR A 98 7.57 -19.43 -12.06
N ASP A 99 7.08 -20.62 -11.72
CA ASP A 99 6.46 -20.91 -10.42
C ASP A 99 7.54 -21.15 -9.34
N LEU A 100 8.34 -20.10 -9.08
CA LEU A 100 9.39 -20.07 -8.09
C LEU A 100 8.90 -19.45 -6.78
N SER A 101 9.58 -19.78 -5.69
CA SER A 101 9.26 -19.25 -4.35
C SER A 101 9.26 -17.72 -4.29
N GLU A 102 10.24 -17.07 -4.92
CA GLU A 102 10.34 -15.63 -4.99
C GLU A 102 9.22 -14.98 -5.82
N ASN A 103 8.82 -15.62 -6.92
CA ASN A 103 7.73 -15.11 -7.75
C ASN A 103 6.37 -15.27 -7.05
N ARG A 104 6.16 -16.35 -6.29
CA ARG A 104 4.96 -16.50 -5.44
C ARG A 104 4.89 -15.43 -4.35
N TRP A 105 6.04 -15.10 -3.74
CA TRP A 105 6.13 -13.99 -2.80
C TRP A 105 5.84 -12.65 -3.47
N LEU A 106 6.39 -12.40 -4.66
CA LEU A 106 6.10 -11.20 -5.45
C LEU A 106 4.60 -11.07 -5.72
N LYS A 107 3.95 -12.16 -6.15
CA LYS A 107 2.50 -12.20 -6.39
C LYS A 107 1.71 -11.83 -5.13
N LYS A 108 2.07 -12.39 -3.98
CA LYS A 108 1.48 -12.05 -2.67
C LYS A 108 1.65 -10.58 -2.31
N ILE A 109 2.84 -10.02 -2.53
CA ILE A 109 3.14 -8.62 -2.22
C ILE A 109 2.35 -7.68 -3.15
N ILE A 110 2.29 -7.97 -4.44
CA ILE A 110 1.52 -7.18 -5.41
C ILE A 110 0.02 -7.19 -5.04
N THR A 111 -0.53 -8.35 -4.70
CA THR A 111 -1.93 -8.45 -4.25
C THR A 111 -2.19 -7.64 -2.98
N PHE A 112 -1.25 -7.66 -2.04
CA PHE A 112 -1.33 -6.82 -0.84
C PHE A 112 -1.35 -5.33 -1.19
N TYR A 113 -0.44 -4.86 -2.07
CA TYR A 113 -0.41 -3.46 -2.49
C TYR A 113 -1.70 -3.01 -3.17
N GLU A 114 -2.28 -3.85 -4.03
CA GLU A 114 -3.55 -3.54 -4.70
C GLU A 114 -4.70 -3.38 -3.71
N ASN A 115 -4.77 -4.24 -2.70
CA ASN A 115 -5.80 -4.13 -1.67
C ASN A 115 -5.65 -2.82 -0.89
N GLU A 116 -4.42 -2.48 -0.47
CA GLU A 116 -4.15 -1.23 0.25
C GLU A 116 -4.47 0.02 -0.61
N LEU A 117 -4.07 0.00 -1.88
CA LEU A 117 -4.37 1.10 -2.82
C LEU A 117 -5.86 1.21 -3.11
N HIS A 118 -6.57 0.10 -3.27
CA HIS A 118 -8.02 0.09 -3.51
C HIS A 118 -8.78 0.69 -2.32
N THR A 119 -8.40 0.32 -1.11
CA THR A 119 -8.98 0.85 0.12
C THR A 119 -8.74 2.36 0.21
N PHE A 120 -7.49 2.80 -0.02
CA PHE A 120 -7.13 4.23 -0.05
C PHE A 120 -7.92 5.01 -1.13
N GLU A 121 -7.99 4.48 -2.36
CA GLU A 121 -8.74 5.14 -3.44
C GLU A 121 -10.21 5.30 -3.10
N THR A 122 -10.84 4.27 -2.54
CA THR A 122 -12.26 4.29 -2.20
C THR A 122 -12.55 5.34 -1.11
N SER A 123 -11.77 5.33 -0.04
CA SER A 123 -11.88 6.29 1.06
C SER A 123 -11.64 7.72 0.58
N THR A 124 -10.61 7.93 -0.26
CA THR A 124 -10.25 9.25 -0.77
C THR A 124 -11.29 9.80 -1.73
N LYS A 125 -11.85 8.97 -2.63
CA LYS A 125 -12.94 9.38 -3.54
C LYS A 125 -14.17 9.85 -2.76
N ARG A 126 -14.58 9.09 -1.73
CA ARG A 126 -15.69 9.46 -0.87
C ARG A 126 -15.44 10.80 -0.17
N TYR A 127 -14.23 11.03 0.32
CA TYR A 127 -13.87 12.28 0.99
C TYR A 127 -13.87 13.48 0.02
N ILE A 128 -13.37 13.29 -1.20
CA ILE A 128 -13.43 14.32 -2.25
C ILE A 128 -14.89 14.72 -2.56
N GLU A 129 -15.80 13.75 -2.65
CA GLU A 129 -17.22 14.04 -2.89
C GLU A 129 -17.82 14.87 -1.77
N LEU A 130 -17.56 14.54 -0.51
CA LEU A 130 -18.01 15.32 0.63
C LEU A 130 -17.44 16.75 0.62
N LEU A 131 -16.14 16.91 0.35
CA LEU A 131 -15.53 18.23 0.23
C LEU A 131 -16.14 19.07 -0.89
N ARG A 132 -16.53 18.45 -2.00
CA ARG A 132 -17.19 19.14 -3.11
C ARG A 132 -18.59 19.61 -2.73
N ILE A 133 -19.35 18.83 -1.96
CA ILE A 133 -20.65 19.21 -1.44
C ILE A 133 -20.50 20.39 -0.47
N GLU A 134 -19.60 20.28 0.51
CA GLU A 134 -19.33 21.35 1.46
C GLU A 134 -18.86 22.65 0.79
N LEU A 135 -18.03 22.55 -0.26
CA LEU A 135 -17.61 23.73 -1.03
C LEU A 135 -18.77 24.39 -1.78
N LYS A 136 -19.71 23.61 -2.32
CA LYS A 136 -20.92 24.17 -2.95
C LYS A 136 -21.77 24.93 -1.94
N GLU A 137 -22.02 24.32 -0.79
CA GLU A 137 -22.79 24.95 0.28
C GLU A 137 -22.15 26.26 0.74
N LEU A 138 -20.84 26.29 0.99
CA LEU A 138 -20.11 27.49 1.39
C LEU A 138 -20.19 28.61 0.34
N VAL A 139 -20.15 28.27 -0.94
CA VAL A 139 -20.24 29.22 -2.05
C VAL A 139 -21.66 29.74 -2.18
N GLU A 140 -22.69 28.89 -2.06
CA GLU A 140 -24.13 29.28 -2.14
C GLU A 140 -24.56 30.18 -0.97
N PHE A 141 -24.10 29.89 0.24
CA PHE A 141 -24.40 30.69 1.43
C PHE A 141 -23.58 31.98 1.53
N ARG A 142 -22.76 32.32 0.52
CA ARG A 142 -21.88 33.50 0.50
C ARG A 142 -21.09 33.66 1.81
N ASP A 143 -20.56 32.55 2.31
CA ASP A 143 -19.78 32.60 3.53
C ASP A 143 -18.57 33.54 3.30
N LYS A 144 -18.42 34.53 4.21
CA LYS A 144 -17.38 35.56 4.13
C LYS A 144 -15.95 34.97 4.40
N ASN A 145 -15.89 33.69 4.72
CA ASN A 145 -14.64 33.06 5.11
C ASN A 145 -13.86 32.51 3.88
N GLN A 146 -13.37 33.44 3.03
CA GLN A 146 -12.58 33.11 1.83
C GLN A 146 -11.39 32.22 2.13
N ILE A 147 -10.77 32.36 3.31
CA ILE A 147 -9.62 31.54 3.75
C ILE A 147 -10.01 30.07 3.85
N SER A 148 -11.19 29.78 4.42
CA SER A 148 -11.70 28.41 4.54
C SER A 148 -11.97 27.77 3.16
N ILE A 149 -12.52 28.53 2.24
CA ILE A 149 -12.82 28.09 0.87
C ILE A 149 -11.51 27.79 0.13
N GLU A 150 -10.49 28.64 0.23
CA GLU A 150 -9.19 28.44 -0.41
C GLU A 150 -8.46 27.22 0.15
N LEU A 151 -8.48 27.02 1.47
CA LEU A 151 -7.90 25.82 2.10
C LEU A 151 -8.57 24.54 1.61
N LYS A 152 -9.91 24.50 1.55
CA LYS A 152 -10.64 23.34 1.05
C LYS A 152 -10.37 23.07 -0.44
N LYS A 153 -10.28 24.10 -1.28
CA LYS A 153 -9.89 23.96 -2.69
C LYS A 153 -8.48 23.41 -2.84
N LYS A 154 -7.53 23.88 -2.03
CA LYS A 154 -6.16 23.38 -2.00
C LYS A 154 -6.12 21.91 -1.58
N THR A 155 -6.82 21.54 -0.52
CA THR A 155 -6.93 20.16 -0.05
C THR A 155 -7.51 19.26 -1.14
N LEU A 156 -8.55 19.68 -1.83
CA LEU A 156 -9.16 18.94 -2.93
C LEU A 156 -8.16 18.69 -4.06
N SER A 157 -7.43 19.71 -4.48
CA SER A 157 -6.38 19.58 -5.52
C SER A 157 -5.25 18.65 -5.10
N GLU A 158 -4.86 18.64 -3.82
CA GLU A 158 -3.83 17.72 -3.31
C GLU A 158 -4.34 16.27 -3.28
N LEU A 159 -5.58 16.03 -2.89
CA LEU A 159 -6.19 14.70 -2.88
C LEU A 159 -6.36 14.13 -4.29
N GLU A 160 -6.73 14.95 -5.27
CA GLU A 160 -6.80 14.55 -6.67
C GLU A 160 -5.43 14.10 -7.22
N LYS A 161 -4.35 14.82 -6.88
CA LYS A 161 -2.97 14.41 -7.22
C LYS A 161 -2.57 13.09 -6.53
N TYR A 162 -3.03 12.86 -5.30
CA TYR A 162 -2.76 11.60 -4.60
C TYR A 162 -3.49 10.43 -5.26
N LEU A 163 -4.74 10.61 -5.69
CA LEU A 163 -5.47 9.61 -6.46
C LEU A 163 -4.78 9.28 -7.80
N GLU A 164 -4.25 10.27 -8.49
CA GLU A 164 -3.51 10.06 -9.73
C GLU A 164 -2.24 9.24 -9.49
N SER A 165 -1.50 9.55 -8.42
CA SER A 165 -0.33 8.76 -8.02
C SER A 165 -0.69 7.32 -7.64
N ALA A 166 -1.80 7.11 -6.92
CA ALA A 166 -2.28 5.78 -6.57
C ALA A 166 -2.66 4.97 -7.82
N LYS A 167 -3.38 5.59 -8.76
CA LYS A 167 -3.72 4.97 -10.06
C LYS A 167 -2.48 4.57 -10.86
N THR A 168 -1.41 5.37 -10.81
CA THR A 168 -0.16 5.03 -11.48
C THR A 168 0.42 3.73 -10.95
N ILE A 169 0.51 3.56 -9.62
CA ILE A 169 1.00 2.31 -9.01
C ILE A 169 0.07 1.13 -9.34
N SER A 170 -1.23 1.35 -9.29
CA SER A 170 -2.24 0.34 -9.61
C SER A 170 -2.13 -0.14 -11.06
N ASN A 171 -1.88 0.78 -12.00
CA ASN A 171 -1.67 0.45 -13.40
C ASN A 171 -0.41 -0.39 -13.63
N LEU A 172 0.68 -0.10 -12.90
CA LEU A 172 1.91 -0.90 -12.96
C LEU A 172 1.68 -2.33 -12.49
N SER A 173 0.94 -2.50 -11.40
CA SER A 173 0.55 -3.84 -10.91
C SER A 173 -0.25 -4.61 -11.97
N ARG A 174 -1.18 -3.94 -12.64
CA ARG A 174 -1.99 -4.55 -13.71
C ARG A 174 -1.12 -4.97 -14.90
N MET A 175 -0.17 -4.13 -15.32
CA MET A 175 0.75 -4.45 -16.45
C MET A 175 1.55 -5.74 -16.20
N ILE A 176 2.01 -5.98 -14.96
CA ILE A 176 2.70 -7.24 -14.64
C ILE A 176 1.72 -8.43 -14.64
N LYS A 177 0.51 -8.24 -14.15
CA LYS A 177 -0.50 -9.32 -14.11
C LYS A 177 -0.92 -9.79 -15.51
N GLU A 178 -0.84 -8.93 -16.50
CA GLU A 178 -1.14 -9.24 -17.89
C GLU A 178 -0.04 -10.06 -18.57
N GLU A 179 1.16 -10.17 -17.95
CA GLU A 179 2.24 -10.97 -18.49
C GLU A 179 1.97 -12.48 -18.39
N GLU A 180 2.27 -13.22 -19.46
CA GLU A 180 2.04 -14.66 -19.55
C GLU A 180 2.71 -15.45 -18.41
N TRP A 181 3.93 -15.06 -18.04
CA TRP A 181 4.68 -15.72 -16.96
C TRP A 181 4.00 -15.56 -15.58
N TYR A 182 3.32 -14.43 -15.35
CA TYR A 182 2.64 -14.17 -14.07
C TYR A 182 1.45 -15.11 -13.86
N SER A 183 0.74 -15.48 -14.92
CA SER A 183 -0.40 -16.41 -14.88
C SER A 183 0.02 -17.83 -14.44
N GLN A 184 1.28 -18.22 -14.71
CA GLN A 184 1.83 -19.53 -14.36
C GLN A 184 2.19 -19.65 -12.88
N ILE A 185 2.26 -18.55 -12.13
CA ILE A 185 2.66 -18.52 -10.73
C ILE A 185 1.46 -18.90 -9.85
N LYS A 186 1.68 -19.86 -8.95
CA LYS A 186 0.69 -20.23 -7.92
C LYS A 186 0.51 -19.12 -6.89
N GLU A 187 -0.65 -19.09 -6.23
CA GLU A 187 -0.97 -18.06 -5.24
C GLU A 187 -0.32 -18.30 -3.88
N ASP A 188 -0.01 -19.55 -3.56
CA ASP A 188 0.53 -19.94 -2.26
C ASP A 188 2.01 -19.58 -2.12
N ALA A 189 2.29 -18.49 -1.41
CA ALA A 189 3.67 -18.14 -1.05
C ALA A 189 4.15 -19.06 0.10
N PRO A 190 5.40 -19.58 0.01
CA PRO A 190 5.96 -20.42 1.06
C PRO A 190 6.13 -19.65 2.38
N ALA A 191 6.10 -20.36 3.51
CA ALA A 191 6.29 -19.75 4.83
C ALA A 191 7.70 -19.16 5.03
N PHE A 192 8.71 -19.74 4.37
CA PHE A 192 10.08 -19.21 4.42
C PHE A 192 10.27 -18.06 3.43
N ILE A 193 11.20 -17.17 3.76
CA ILE A 193 11.56 -16.03 2.92
C ILE A 193 12.71 -16.46 2.00
N PRO A 194 12.54 -16.49 0.67
CA PRO A 194 13.59 -16.79 -0.27
C PRO A 194 14.74 -15.76 -0.21
N HIS A 195 15.98 -16.20 -0.30
CA HIS A 195 17.15 -15.30 -0.31
C HIS A 195 17.10 -14.27 -1.43
N VAL A 196 16.49 -14.59 -2.56
CA VAL A 196 16.31 -13.68 -3.70
C VAL A 196 15.56 -12.40 -3.30
N LEU A 197 14.56 -12.49 -2.42
CA LEU A 197 13.84 -11.31 -1.92
C LEU A 197 14.72 -10.35 -1.12
N ILE A 198 15.85 -10.81 -0.61
CA ILE A 198 16.78 -10.02 0.19
C ILE A 198 17.92 -9.47 -0.68
N TYR A 199 18.44 -10.27 -1.60
CA TYR A 199 19.67 -9.95 -2.34
C TYR A 199 19.45 -9.44 -3.77
N ASP A 200 18.36 -9.82 -4.44
CA ASP A 200 18.03 -9.27 -5.76
C ASP A 200 17.33 -7.92 -5.61
N VAL A 201 17.98 -6.87 -6.09
CA VAL A 201 17.51 -5.48 -5.95
C VAL A 201 16.06 -5.31 -6.44
N ARG A 202 15.67 -6.01 -7.52
CA ARG A 202 14.34 -5.94 -8.13
C ARG A 202 13.25 -6.45 -7.17
N TYR A 203 13.49 -7.59 -6.52
CA TYR A 203 12.57 -8.20 -5.56
C TYR A 203 12.66 -7.53 -4.19
N ASN A 204 13.86 -7.07 -3.80
CA ASN A 204 14.11 -6.46 -2.50
C ASN A 204 13.31 -5.18 -2.29
N VAL A 205 13.15 -4.35 -3.33
CA VAL A 205 12.33 -3.14 -3.27
C VAL A 205 10.90 -3.46 -2.79
N PHE A 206 10.25 -4.46 -3.42
CA PHE A 206 8.91 -4.87 -3.03
C PHE A 206 8.86 -5.45 -1.63
N TYR A 207 9.81 -6.31 -1.31
CA TYR A 207 9.84 -6.97 0.00
C TYR A 207 10.09 -5.97 1.14
N LYS A 208 11.01 -5.02 0.96
CA LYS A 208 11.31 -3.97 1.93
C LYS A 208 10.10 -3.10 2.22
N ILE A 209 9.41 -2.64 1.19
CA ILE A 209 8.19 -1.84 1.33
C ILE A 209 7.10 -2.67 2.03
N TYR A 210 6.92 -3.93 1.64
CA TYR A 210 5.98 -4.84 2.28
C TYR A 210 6.26 -5.04 3.77
N GLN A 211 7.53 -5.17 4.16
CA GLN A 211 7.93 -5.22 5.56
C GLN A 211 7.62 -3.91 6.28
N GLU A 212 7.97 -2.75 5.68
CA GLU A 212 7.69 -1.43 6.25
C GLU A 212 6.19 -1.25 6.50
N LEU A 213 5.35 -1.66 5.55
CA LEU A 213 3.89 -1.60 5.69
C LEU A 213 3.32 -2.57 6.73
N ARG A 214 3.92 -3.76 6.90
CA ARG A 214 3.46 -4.76 7.87
C ARG A 214 3.98 -4.55 9.30
N GLN A 215 5.19 -4.01 9.45
CA GLN A 215 5.77 -3.74 10.76
C GLN A 215 5.04 -2.62 11.48
N GLU A 216 4.35 -1.79 10.75
CA GLU A 216 3.57 -0.71 11.28
C GLU A 216 2.09 -1.05 11.48
N SER A 217 1.83 -1.99 12.35
CA SER A 217 0.99 -1.61 13.47
C SER A 217 1.77 -0.59 14.33
N VAL A 218 2.29 0.47 13.72
CA VAL A 218 2.69 1.64 14.49
C VAL A 218 1.41 2.10 15.14
N LYS A 219 1.28 1.74 16.43
CA LYS A 219 0.58 2.59 17.35
C LYS A 219 1.26 3.94 17.16
N ILE A 220 0.68 4.78 16.29
CA ILE A 220 0.95 6.21 16.35
C ILE A 220 0.47 6.55 17.74
N GLN A 221 1.33 6.40 18.73
CA GLN A 221 1.15 6.99 20.03
C GLN A 221 1.24 8.48 19.74
N TRP A 222 0.06 9.04 19.45
CA TRP A 222 -0.10 10.46 19.45
C TRP A 222 0.49 10.92 20.77
N SER A 223 1.59 11.68 20.74
CA SER A 223 1.99 12.39 21.95
C SER A 223 0.75 13.14 22.43
N GLU A 224 0.48 13.12 23.73
CA GLU A 224 -0.72 13.76 24.32
C GLU A 224 -0.95 15.17 23.79
N GLY A 225 0.10 15.91 23.42
CA GLY A 225 0.04 17.20 22.73
C GLY A 225 -0.66 17.20 21.37
N TYR A 226 -0.75 16.07 20.66
CA TYR A 226 -1.42 15.99 19.34
C TYR A 226 -2.92 15.77 19.45
N ALA A 227 -3.41 15.14 20.50
CA ALA A 227 -4.83 15.00 20.76
C ALA A 227 -5.52 16.37 20.97
N TYR A 228 -4.78 17.38 21.40
CA TYR A 228 -5.28 18.74 21.56
C TYR A 228 -5.45 19.51 20.25
N SER A 229 -4.70 19.19 19.19
CA SER A 229 -4.82 19.89 17.90
C SER A 229 -6.08 19.54 17.11
N GLN A 230 -6.79 18.47 17.48
CA GLN A 230 -8.05 18.08 16.85
C GLN A 230 -9.29 18.71 17.52
N LYS A 231 -9.14 19.34 18.68
CA LYS A 231 -10.26 20.03 19.31
C LYS A 231 -10.50 21.35 18.58
N ARG A 232 -11.76 21.64 18.28
CA ARG A 232 -12.16 22.92 17.69
C ARG A 232 -11.57 24.06 18.53
N SER A 233 -11.09 25.11 17.89
CA SER A 233 -10.51 26.28 18.56
C SER A 233 -11.45 26.85 19.63
N GLU A 234 -12.76 26.76 19.43
CA GLU A 234 -13.81 27.10 20.39
C GLU A 234 -13.69 26.27 21.68
N THR A 235 -13.59 24.95 21.57
CA THR A 235 -13.44 24.04 22.73
C THR A 235 -12.12 24.27 23.47
N LEU A 236 -11.02 24.56 22.75
CA LEU A 236 -9.76 24.93 23.38
C LEU A 236 -9.84 26.25 24.12
N TYR A 237 -10.57 27.23 23.56
CA TYR A 237 -10.81 28.49 24.21
C TYR A 237 -11.67 28.32 25.45
N GLU A 238 -12.73 27.52 25.41
CA GLU A 238 -13.57 27.18 26.56
C GLU A 238 -12.77 26.53 27.68
N ILE A 239 -11.92 25.53 27.37
CA ILE A 239 -11.01 24.88 28.34
C ILE A 239 -10.04 25.92 28.91
N TRP A 240 -9.47 26.77 28.06
CA TRP A 240 -8.52 27.80 28.51
C TRP A 240 -9.22 28.81 29.47
N CYS A 241 -10.44 29.27 29.13
CA CYS A 241 -11.22 30.12 30.00
C CYS A 241 -11.51 29.43 31.32
N PHE A 242 -11.91 28.16 31.30
CA PHE A 242 -12.19 27.39 32.52
C PHE A 242 -10.95 27.27 33.39
N VAL A 243 -9.79 26.95 32.83
CA VAL A 243 -8.52 26.88 33.57
C VAL A 243 -8.14 28.24 34.15
N LYS A 244 -8.38 29.34 33.44
CA LYS A 244 -8.13 30.69 33.94
C LYS A 244 -9.01 31.02 35.11
N VAL A 245 -10.30 30.71 35.04
CA VAL A 245 -11.26 30.89 36.14
C VAL A 245 -10.86 30.06 37.35
N CYS A 246 -10.53 28.78 37.17
CA CYS A 246 -10.04 27.93 38.25
C CYS A 246 -8.79 28.50 38.92
N ARG A 247 -7.79 28.96 38.14
CA ARG A 247 -6.58 29.60 38.69
C ARG A 247 -6.89 30.86 39.45
N PHE A 248 -7.83 31.66 39.00
CA PHE A 248 -8.23 32.87 39.72
C PHE A 248 -8.90 32.52 41.05
N LEU A 249 -9.77 31.54 41.09
CA LEU A 249 -10.44 31.06 42.30
C LEU A 249 -9.47 30.49 43.34
N ILE A 250 -8.40 29.80 42.87
CA ILE A 250 -7.35 29.20 43.74
C ILE A 250 -6.31 30.24 44.17
N SER A 251 -6.31 31.46 43.58
CA SER A 251 -5.35 32.50 43.96
C SER A 251 -5.46 32.86 45.44
N GLU A 252 -4.36 33.32 46.02
CA GLU A 252 -4.25 33.70 47.45
C GLU A 252 -5.26 34.78 47.86
N GLU A 253 -5.78 35.57 46.89
CA GLU A 253 -6.75 36.61 47.13
C GLU A 253 -8.18 36.05 47.36
N ILE A 254 -8.53 34.86 46.80
CA ILE A 254 -9.88 34.30 46.91
C ILE A 254 -9.88 33.02 47.75
N GLY A 255 -8.82 32.24 47.77
CA GLY A 255 -8.57 31.14 48.69
C GLY A 255 -9.49 29.91 48.55
N PHE A 256 -9.99 29.60 47.37
CA PHE A 256 -10.75 28.36 47.12
C PHE A 256 -9.80 27.19 47.07
N GLU A 257 -10.08 26.14 47.85
CA GLU A 257 -9.34 24.86 47.76
C GLU A 257 -10.05 23.88 46.85
N PRO A 258 -9.35 23.33 45.84
CA PRO A 258 -9.94 22.31 44.95
C PRO A 258 -10.10 21.00 45.74
N GLN A 259 -11.34 20.44 45.79
CA GLN A 259 -11.66 19.20 46.50
C GLN A 259 -11.55 17.94 45.66
N GLY A 260 -11.28 18.04 44.35
CA GLY A 260 -11.12 16.92 43.42
C GLY A 260 -11.42 17.34 41.97
N TRP A 261 -11.01 16.51 41.03
CA TRP A 261 -11.35 16.68 39.62
C TRP A 261 -12.56 15.81 39.26
N ILE A 262 -13.44 16.33 38.42
CA ILE A 262 -14.66 15.62 37.93
C ILE A 262 -14.33 14.31 37.19
N PHE A 263 -13.05 14.08 36.89
CA PHE A 263 -12.55 12.92 36.13
C PHE A 263 -11.63 11.99 36.94
N ASP A 264 -11.56 12.14 38.25
CA ASP A 264 -10.88 11.19 39.13
C ASP A 264 -11.87 10.09 39.52
N GLU A 265 -12.11 9.15 38.61
CA GLU A 265 -12.67 7.81 38.84
C GLU A 265 -11.75 6.74 38.24
#